data_6f3e4eb42ec552b728cb1c3b8f2db170
#
_entry.id   6f3e4eb42ec552b728cb1c3b8f2db170
#
_cell.length_a   1.000
_cell.length_b   1.000
_cell.length_c   1.000
_cell.angle_alpha   90.00
_cell.angle_beta   90.00
_cell.angle_gamma   90.00
#
_symmetry.space_group_name_H-M   'P 1'
#
loop_
_entity.id
_entity.type
_entity.pdbx_description
1 polymer ?
#
loop_
_entity_poly.entity_id
_entity_poly.type
_entity_poly.pdbx_seq_one_letter_code
_entity_poly.pdbx_strand_id
1 'polypeptide(L)'
;MGGSLYKNTPLAKEAKSLLTGRVEGHPAEPVAWTHSYKGNRTFYSSLGHKDDFANPQFVKLLDNAVAWCLDKSAKPGASPAELAEKYGIEEGKPFRIGVGLFEKMWKADNLTLLDVRTTPEYKAGHIPGTKWIDWFSPKFADEVAKLDKDKVYLVYCAGGVRSARACKKMSKMGFKYTVDLAPGFNGWKTAGKAIEK
;
A
#
# COMPACT_ATOMS: atom_id res chain seq x y z
N MET A 1 -6.95 31.54 12.25
CA MET A 1 -6.57 32.25 11.01
C MET A 1 -7.30 31.60 9.85
N GLY A 2 -8.16 32.38 9.16
CA GLY A 2 -8.92 31.87 8.03
C GLY A 2 -8.03 31.79 6.79
N GLY A 3 -7.54 30.61 6.47
CA GLY A 3 -6.95 30.35 5.16
C GLY A 3 -8.07 30.23 4.14
N SER A 4 -7.98 30.93 3.01
CA SER A 4 -8.89 30.72 1.88
C SER A 4 -8.48 29.46 1.14
N LEU A 5 -9.46 28.59 0.90
CA LEU A 5 -9.27 27.44 0.00
C LEU A 5 -9.35 27.92 -1.44
N TYR A 6 -8.31 27.67 -2.23
CA TYR A 6 -8.39 27.93 -3.67
C TYR A 6 -9.32 26.91 -4.32
N LYS A 7 -10.15 27.38 -5.24
CA LYS A 7 -11.01 26.50 -6.05
C LYS A 7 -10.14 25.83 -7.13
N ASN A 8 -9.91 24.52 -6.97
CA ASN A 8 -9.04 23.73 -7.82
C ASN A 8 -9.83 22.68 -8.65
N THR A 9 -11.14 22.70 -8.58
CA THR A 9 -11.99 21.78 -9.35
C THR A 9 -12.59 22.47 -10.59
N PRO A 10 -12.75 21.74 -11.71
CA PRO A 10 -12.33 20.35 -11.90
C PRO A 10 -10.82 20.22 -12.17
N LEU A 11 -10.21 19.16 -11.66
CA LEU A 11 -8.83 18.79 -12.06
C LEU A 11 -8.84 18.23 -13.49
N ALA A 12 -7.68 18.28 -14.17
CA ALA A 12 -7.50 17.61 -15.45
C ALA A 12 -7.83 16.11 -15.34
N LYS A 13 -8.36 15.52 -16.42
CA LYS A 13 -8.86 14.12 -16.45
C LYS A 13 -7.85 13.08 -15.91
N GLU A 14 -6.56 13.33 -16.12
CA GLU A 14 -5.50 12.43 -15.71
C GLU A 14 -4.82 12.84 -14.39
N ALA A 15 -5.29 13.91 -13.76
CA ALA A 15 -4.76 14.37 -12.49
C ALA A 15 -5.31 13.50 -11.34
N LYS A 16 -4.40 13.08 -10.45
CA LYS A 16 -4.72 12.27 -9.29
C LYS A 16 -4.63 13.12 -8.03
N SER A 17 -5.78 13.35 -7.38
CA SER A 17 -5.82 14.02 -6.07
C SER A 17 -5.12 13.15 -5.02
N LEU A 18 -4.24 13.76 -4.24
CA LEU A 18 -3.52 13.16 -3.12
C LEU A 18 -4.06 13.62 -1.78
N LEU A 19 -4.39 14.89 -1.66
CA LEU A 19 -4.93 15.51 -0.46
C LEU A 19 -6.11 16.40 -0.82
N THR A 20 -7.08 16.44 0.09
CA THR A 20 -8.27 17.28 0.00
C THR A 20 -8.35 18.16 1.23
N GLY A 21 -8.44 19.47 1.03
CA GLY A 21 -8.68 20.44 2.08
C GLY A 21 -10.17 20.71 2.26
N ARG A 22 -10.57 21.05 3.48
CA ARG A 22 -11.95 21.41 3.78
C ARG A 22 -11.98 22.65 4.67
N VAL A 23 -12.83 23.58 4.34
CA VAL A 23 -13.17 24.75 5.15
C VAL A 23 -14.65 24.68 5.46
N GLU A 24 -15.03 25.03 6.69
CA GLU A 24 -16.43 25.03 7.12
C GLU A 24 -17.31 25.91 6.20
N GLY A 25 -18.45 25.37 5.78
CA GLY A 25 -19.37 26.07 4.87
C GLY A 25 -18.96 26.04 3.39
N HIS A 26 -17.86 25.40 3.02
CA HIS A 26 -17.39 25.29 1.63
C HIS A 26 -17.22 23.83 1.18
N PRO A 27 -17.37 23.54 -0.12
CA PRO A 27 -17.03 22.23 -0.69
C PRO A 27 -15.57 21.87 -0.41
N ALA A 28 -15.30 20.57 -0.31
CA ALA A 28 -13.92 20.10 -0.22
C ALA A 28 -13.19 20.29 -1.56
N GLU A 29 -11.95 20.78 -1.52
CA GLU A 29 -11.14 21.03 -2.72
C GLU A 29 -9.83 20.24 -2.68
N PRO A 30 -9.33 19.76 -3.81
CA PRO A 30 -8.00 19.18 -3.89
C PRO A 30 -6.94 20.23 -3.50
N VAL A 31 -6.08 19.88 -2.55
CA VAL A 31 -4.98 20.76 -2.09
C VAL A 31 -3.60 20.23 -2.46
N ALA A 32 -3.51 18.98 -2.88
CA ALA A 32 -2.32 18.42 -3.52
C ALA A 32 -2.72 17.34 -4.53
N TRP A 33 -2.08 17.33 -5.69
CA TRP A 33 -2.32 16.34 -6.74
C TRP A 33 -1.10 16.12 -7.61
N THR A 34 -1.10 15.00 -8.31
CA THR A 34 -0.12 14.65 -9.34
C THR A 34 -0.77 14.66 -10.71
N HIS A 35 0.03 14.94 -11.71
CA HIS A 35 -0.36 14.85 -13.11
C HIS A 35 0.82 14.36 -13.95
N SER A 36 0.53 13.58 -14.99
CA SER A 36 1.54 13.17 -15.98
C SER A 36 1.12 13.65 -17.36
N TYR A 37 2.02 14.36 -18.04
CA TYR A 37 1.79 14.86 -19.40
C TYR A 37 3.00 14.59 -20.27
N LYS A 38 2.81 13.89 -21.38
CA LYS A 38 3.89 13.54 -22.32
C LYS A 38 5.12 12.92 -21.63
N GLY A 39 4.92 12.06 -20.66
CA GLY A 39 5.99 11.40 -19.90
C GLY A 39 6.64 12.25 -18.80
N ASN A 40 6.27 13.52 -18.67
CA ASN A 40 6.71 14.38 -17.57
C ASN A 40 5.75 14.28 -16.39
N ARG A 41 6.31 14.31 -15.18
CA ARG A 41 5.55 14.24 -13.94
C ARG A 41 5.50 15.60 -13.28
N THR A 42 4.33 15.94 -12.79
CA THR A 42 4.10 17.20 -12.09
C THR A 42 3.41 16.92 -10.77
N PHE A 43 3.93 17.47 -9.71
CA PHE A 43 3.26 17.55 -8.42
C PHE A 43 2.86 19.00 -8.16
N TYR A 44 1.66 19.19 -7.70
CA TYR A 44 1.16 20.47 -7.25
C TYR A 44 0.70 20.40 -5.81
N SER A 45 0.95 21.48 -5.05
CA SER A 45 0.37 21.69 -3.72
C SER A 45 -0.02 23.14 -3.55
N SER A 46 -1.22 23.39 -3.07
CA SER A 46 -1.66 24.70 -2.58
C SER A 46 -1.32 24.91 -1.08
N LEU A 47 -0.78 23.88 -0.43
CA LEU A 47 -0.15 23.97 0.88
C LEU A 47 1.24 24.59 0.73
N GLY A 48 1.75 25.25 1.77
CA GLY A 48 3.09 25.85 1.73
C GLY A 48 3.17 27.15 2.52
N HIS A 49 2.23 27.39 3.44
CA HIS A 49 2.41 28.42 4.47
C HIS A 49 3.64 28.04 5.32
N LYS A 50 4.35 29.06 5.83
CA LYS A 50 5.58 28.84 6.63
C LYS A 50 5.42 27.81 7.75
N ASP A 51 4.23 27.76 8.35
CA ASP A 51 3.93 26.83 9.44
C ASP A 51 3.73 25.38 8.96
N ASP A 52 3.40 25.17 7.69
CA ASP A 52 3.30 23.82 7.09
C ASP A 52 4.67 23.12 7.07
N PHE A 53 5.76 23.90 6.88
CA PHE A 53 7.12 23.37 6.88
C PHE A 53 7.61 22.94 8.26
N ALA A 54 6.94 23.34 9.33
CA ALA A 54 7.16 22.82 10.68
C ALA A 54 6.52 21.43 10.88
N ASN A 55 5.63 21.00 9.96
CA ASN A 55 4.98 19.70 10.01
C ASN A 55 5.83 18.64 9.30
N PRO A 56 6.38 17.64 10.03
CA PRO A 56 7.23 16.60 9.42
C PRO A 56 6.53 15.80 8.32
N GLN A 57 5.20 15.63 8.39
CA GLN A 57 4.44 14.91 7.36
C GLN A 57 4.33 15.73 6.08
N PHE A 58 4.23 17.05 6.17
CA PHE A 58 4.25 17.91 4.99
C PHE A 58 5.63 17.91 4.33
N VAL A 59 6.71 18.03 5.09
CA VAL A 59 8.09 17.94 4.57
C VAL A 59 8.30 16.59 3.87
N LYS A 60 7.90 15.50 4.49
CA LYS A 60 7.98 14.14 3.89
C LYS A 60 7.16 14.02 2.60
N LEU A 61 5.99 14.66 2.53
CA LEU A 61 5.20 14.71 1.30
C LEU A 61 5.97 15.41 0.18
N LEU A 62 6.61 16.52 0.47
CA LEU A 62 7.42 17.28 -0.52
C LEU A 62 8.64 16.47 -0.97
N ASP A 63 9.38 15.85 -0.07
CA ASP A 63 10.53 15.00 -0.40
C ASP A 63 10.13 13.86 -1.33
N ASN A 64 9.03 13.17 -1.00
CA ASN A 64 8.48 12.12 -1.83
C ASN A 64 8.01 12.64 -3.21
N ALA A 65 7.43 13.83 -3.25
CA ALA A 65 6.95 14.45 -4.47
C ALA A 65 8.13 14.83 -5.39
N VAL A 66 9.19 15.41 -4.84
CA VAL A 66 10.43 15.73 -5.58
C VAL A 66 11.06 14.45 -6.11
N ALA A 67 11.26 13.45 -5.26
CA ALA A 67 11.79 12.15 -5.69
C ALA A 67 10.96 11.53 -6.82
N TRP A 68 9.63 11.57 -6.71
CA TRP A 68 8.72 11.06 -7.72
C TRP A 68 8.81 11.86 -9.03
N CYS A 69 8.92 13.19 -8.99
CA CYS A 69 9.07 14.02 -10.19
C CYS A 69 10.41 13.77 -10.90
N LEU A 70 11.49 13.59 -10.14
CA LEU A 70 12.85 13.40 -10.66
C LEU A 70 13.14 11.96 -11.07
N ASP A 71 12.45 11.00 -10.49
CA ASP A 71 12.66 9.59 -10.79
C ASP A 71 12.06 9.22 -12.15
N LYS A 72 12.88 9.31 -13.16
CA LYS A 72 12.54 8.86 -14.53
C LYS A 72 12.31 7.36 -14.63
N SER A 73 12.75 6.58 -13.64
CA SER A 73 12.56 5.12 -13.57
C SER A 73 11.28 4.71 -12.86
N ALA A 74 10.72 5.57 -12.00
CA ALA A 74 9.46 5.30 -11.34
C ALA A 74 8.31 5.45 -12.35
N LYS A 75 8.09 4.42 -13.15
CA LYS A 75 6.77 4.21 -13.76
C LYS A 75 5.73 4.33 -12.66
N PRO A 76 4.54 4.92 -12.89
CA PRO A 76 3.43 4.75 -11.96
C PRO A 76 3.39 3.26 -11.65
N GLY A 77 3.46 2.91 -10.38
CA GLY A 77 3.57 1.50 -9.98
C GLY A 77 2.54 0.71 -10.77
N ALA A 78 2.93 -0.40 -11.32
CA ALA A 78 2.03 -1.21 -12.15
C ALA A 78 0.69 -1.36 -11.43
N SER A 79 -0.39 -1.20 -12.14
CA SER A 79 -1.74 -1.41 -11.59
C SER A 79 -1.86 -2.82 -11.02
N PRO A 80 -2.75 -3.08 -10.06
CA PRO A 80 -2.96 -4.44 -9.55
C PRO A 80 -3.20 -5.47 -10.65
N ALA A 81 -3.88 -5.09 -11.74
CA ALA A 81 -4.13 -5.97 -12.88
C ALA A 81 -2.84 -6.25 -13.68
N GLU A 82 -2.01 -5.24 -13.96
CA GLU A 82 -0.71 -5.43 -14.61
C GLU A 82 0.24 -6.29 -13.76
N LEU A 83 0.19 -6.14 -12.44
CA LEU A 83 0.95 -7.00 -11.52
C LEU A 83 0.44 -8.43 -11.54
N ALA A 84 -0.87 -8.62 -11.56
CA ALA A 84 -1.47 -9.93 -11.64
C ALA A 84 -1.07 -10.65 -12.94
N GLU A 85 -1.13 -9.96 -14.08
CA GLU A 85 -0.65 -10.47 -15.37
C GLU A 85 0.84 -10.80 -15.34
N LYS A 86 1.68 -9.86 -14.86
CA LYS A 86 3.14 -10.01 -14.75
C LYS A 86 3.56 -11.26 -13.97
N TYR A 87 2.81 -11.61 -12.91
CA TYR A 87 3.13 -12.72 -12.02
C TYR A 87 2.24 -13.95 -12.19
N GLY A 88 1.28 -13.94 -13.12
CA GLY A 88 0.35 -15.03 -13.34
C GLY A 88 -0.64 -15.24 -12.19
N ILE A 89 -1.08 -14.15 -11.53
CA ILE A 89 -2.04 -14.20 -10.44
C ILE A 89 -3.44 -14.10 -11.03
N GLU A 90 -4.27 -15.11 -10.80
CA GLU A 90 -5.66 -15.10 -11.24
C GLU A 90 -6.55 -14.34 -10.26
N GLU A 91 -7.44 -13.49 -10.79
CA GLU A 91 -8.40 -12.74 -9.98
C GLU A 91 -9.29 -13.67 -9.15
N GLY A 92 -9.44 -13.35 -7.88
CA GLY A 92 -10.26 -14.12 -6.94
C GLY A 92 -9.68 -15.46 -6.51
N LYS A 93 -8.49 -15.85 -7.03
CA LYS A 93 -7.82 -17.10 -6.63
C LYS A 93 -6.56 -16.81 -5.81
N PRO A 94 -6.40 -17.44 -4.63
CA PRO A 94 -5.17 -17.35 -3.85
C PRO A 94 -3.98 -17.92 -4.63
N PHE A 95 -2.89 -17.17 -4.70
CA PHE A 95 -1.65 -17.56 -5.37
C PHE A 95 -0.58 -17.91 -4.34
N ARG A 96 -0.04 -19.13 -4.37
CA ARG A 96 0.91 -19.62 -3.36
C ARG A 96 2.32 -19.68 -3.92
N ILE A 97 3.28 -19.02 -3.25
CA ILE A 97 4.65 -18.86 -3.75
C ILE A 97 5.73 -19.08 -2.69
N GLY A 98 6.97 -19.30 -3.12
CA GLY A 98 8.15 -19.42 -2.26
C GLY A 98 8.76 -18.05 -1.93
N VAL A 99 9.76 -18.07 -1.01
CA VAL A 99 10.42 -16.86 -0.46
C VAL A 99 11.03 -15.97 -1.56
N GLY A 100 11.71 -16.56 -2.54
CA GLY A 100 12.41 -15.77 -3.57
C GLY A 100 11.47 -14.91 -4.42
N LEU A 101 10.36 -15.48 -4.88
CA LEU A 101 9.37 -14.73 -5.66
C LEU A 101 8.61 -13.72 -4.78
N PHE A 102 8.27 -14.10 -3.54
CA PHE A 102 7.62 -13.23 -2.58
C PHE A 102 8.46 -11.97 -2.28
N GLU A 103 9.77 -12.13 -2.03
CA GLU A 103 10.69 -11.01 -1.82
C GLU A 103 10.81 -10.13 -3.08
N LYS A 104 10.92 -10.75 -4.26
CA LYS A 104 10.99 -10.02 -5.53
C LYS A 104 9.76 -9.14 -5.74
N MET A 105 8.57 -9.69 -5.51
CA MET A 105 7.31 -8.95 -5.63
C MET A 105 7.25 -7.79 -4.62
N TRP A 106 7.59 -8.05 -3.36
CA TRP A 106 7.59 -7.03 -2.31
C TRP A 106 8.52 -5.86 -2.61
N LYS A 107 9.78 -6.16 -3.00
CA LYS A 107 10.79 -5.12 -3.25
C LYS A 107 10.57 -4.35 -4.56
N ALA A 108 10.11 -5.03 -5.60
CA ALA A 108 10.01 -4.43 -6.94
C ALA A 108 8.74 -3.57 -7.10
N ASP A 109 7.65 -3.95 -6.47
CA ASP A 109 6.34 -3.41 -6.79
C ASP A 109 5.65 -2.72 -5.60
N ASN A 110 6.36 -2.56 -4.46
CA ASN A 110 5.85 -1.90 -3.24
C ASN A 110 4.47 -2.41 -2.80
N LEU A 111 4.29 -3.73 -2.80
CA LEU A 111 3.04 -4.38 -2.48
C LEU A 111 2.77 -4.38 -0.97
N THR A 112 1.50 -4.44 -0.61
CA THR A 112 1.10 -4.48 0.80
C THR A 112 1.36 -5.85 1.42
N LEU A 113 2.29 -5.91 2.38
CA LEU A 113 2.50 -7.09 3.22
C LEU A 113 1.42 -7.17 4.31
N LEU A 114 0.92 -8.36 4.56
CA LEU A 114 -0.03 -8.65 5.61
C LEU A 114 0.43 -9.85 6.46
N ASP A 115 0.81 -9.58 7.69
CA ASP A 115 1.11 -10.60 8.70
C ASP A 115 -0.18 -11.02 9.41
N VAL A 116 -0.49 -12.31 9.36
CA VAL A 116 -1.68 -12.86 10.02
C VAL A 116 -1.31 -13.75 11.22
N ARG A 117 -0.14 -13.52 11.83
CA ARG A 117 0.32 -14.21 13.04
C ARG A 117 -0.28 -13.56 14.29
N THR A 118 -0.10 -14.24 15.40
CA THR A 118 -0.51 -13.72 16.72
C THR A 118 0.35 -12.53 17.16
N THR A 119 -0.16 -11.73 18.10
CA THR A 119 0.58 -10.59 18.67
C THR A 119 1.98 -10.95 19.19
N PRO A 120 2.19 -12.04 19.96
CA PRO A 120 3.53 -12.42 20.42
C PRO A 120 4.47 -12.77 19.26
N GLU A 121 3.97 -13.47 18.23
CA GLU A 121 4.77 -13.82 17.05
C GLU A 121 5.20 -12.58 16.27
N TYR A 122 4.29 -11.62 16.09
CA TYR A 122 4.57 -10.35 15.41
C TYR A 122 5.62 -9.52 16.16
N LYS A 123 5.44 -9.34 17.47
CA LYS A 123 6.36 -8.57 18.33
C LYS A 123 7.75 -9.22 18.45
N ALA A 124 7.86 -10.54 18.31
CA ALA A 124 9.14 -11.23 18.32
C ALA A 124 9.99 -10.96 17.05
N GLY A 125 9.37 -10.39 16.01
CA GLY A 125 9.99 -9.99 14.76
C GLY A 125 9.09 -10.29 13.57
N HIS A 126 9.13 -9.42 12.55
CA HIS A 126 8.28 -9.49 11.37
C HIS A 126 9.01 -8.97 10.11
N ILE A 127 8.43 -9.15 8.93
CA ILE A 127 8.99 -8.61 7.69
C ILE A 127 8.80 -7.08 7.71
N PRO A 128 9.83 -6.28 7.40
CA PRO A 128 9.76 -4.83 7.49
C PRO A 128 8.59 -4.22 6.68
N GLY A 129 7.93 -3.21 7.26
CA GLY A 129 6.82 -2.52 6.60
C GLY A 129 5.51 -3.30 6.52
N THR A 130 5.37 -4.37 7.29
CA THR A 130 4.18 -5.22 7.31
C THR A 130 3.01 -4.59 8.06
N LYS A 131 1.81 -4.65 7.48
CA LYS A 131 0.55 -4.47 8.19
C LYS A 131 0.21 -5.77 8.93
N TRP A 132 -0.22 -5.66 10.18
CA TRP A 132 -0.55 -6.82 11.00
C TRP A 132 -2.03 -6.90 11.34
N ILE A 133 -2.63 -8.10 11.18
CA ILE A 133 -4.00 -8.43 11.58
C ILE A 133 -4.00 -9.89 12.06
N ASP A 134 -4.22 -10.12 13.35
CA ASP A 134 -4.18 -11.47 13.95
C ASP A 134 -5.33 -12.35 13.42
N TRP A 135 -4.98 -13.48 12.79
CA TRP A 135 -5.94 -14.46 12.27
C TRP A 135 -6.92 -15.00 13.33
N PHE A 136 -6.48 -15.10 14.57
CA PHE A 136 -7.31 -15.61 15.67
C PHE A 136 -8.14 -14.50 16.34
N SER A 137 -7.96 -13.25 15.98
CA SER A 137 -8.80 -12.17 16.47
C SER A 137 -10.25 -12.38 16.05
N PRO A 138 -11.23 -12.25 16.96
CA PRO A 138 -12.64 -12.25 16.61
C PRO A 138 -12.99 -11.12 15.61
N LYS A 139 -12.18 -10.06 15.57
CA LYS A 139 -12.33 -8.91 14.66
C LYS A 139 -11.58 -9.08 13.33
N PHE A 140 -10.93 -10.22 13.07
CA PHE A 140 -10.14 -10.43 11.86
C PHE A 140 -10.91 -10.07 10.58
N ALA A 141 -12.15 -10.56 10.46
CA ALA A 141 -12.98 -10.31 9.28
C ALA A 141 -13.30 -8.82 9.09
N ASP A 142 -13.64 -8.14 10.20
CA ASP A 142 -14.00 -6.71 10.17
C ASP A 142 -12.80 -5.84 9.85
N GLU A 143 -11.61 -6.20 10.36
CA GLU A 143 -10.37 -5.48 10.08
C GLU A 143 -9.92 -5.68 8.63
N VAL A 144 -10.00 -6.90 8.13
CA VAL A 144 -9.70 -7.21 6.72
C VAL A 144 -10.70 -6.52 5.79
N ALA A 145 -11.99 -6.46 6.15
CA ALA A 145 -13.03 -5.82 5.32
C ALA A 145 -12.77 -4.31 5.05
N LYS A 146 -11.97 -3.66 5.91
CA LYS A 146 -11.56 -2.24 5.75
C LYS A 146 -10.43 -2.05 4.74
N LEU A 147 -9.81 -3.12 4.28
CA LEU A 147 -8.73 -3.07 3.30
C LEU A 147 -9.29 -2.86 1.90
N ASP A 148 -8.48 -2.21 1.05
CA ASP A 148 -8.80 -2.00 -0.36
C ASP A 148 -8.76 -3.34 -1.11
N LYS A 149 -9.90 -3.76 -1.64
CA LYS A 149 -10.04 -5.07 -2.28
C LYS A 149 -9.43 -5.18 -3.67
N ASP A 150 -9.12 -4.06 -4.29
CA ASP A 150 -8.52 -4.00 -5.63
C ASP A 150 -6.99 -4.15 -5.60
N LYS A 151 -6.35 -4.03 -4.42
CA LYS A 151 -4.90 -4.16 -4.26
C LYS A 151 -4.42 -5.61 -4.24
N VAL A 152 -3.12 -5.79 -4.54
CA VAL A 152 -2.41 -7.07 -4.35
C VAL A 152 -1.88 -7.15 -2.92
N TYR A 153 -2.22 -8.22 -2.21
CA TYR A 153 -1.74 -8.50 -0.85
C TYR A 153 -0.78 -9.67 -0.82
N LEU A 154 0.39 -9.45 -0.25
CA LEU A 154 1.35 -10.49 0.10
C LEU A 154 1.10 -10.92 1.54
N VAL A 155 0.53 -12.09 1.75
CA VAL A 155 0.06 -12.56 3.05
C VAL A 155 0.99 -13.65 3.58
N TYR A 156 1.35 -13.56 4.87
CA TYR A 156 2.15 -14.60 5.50
C TYR A 156 1.72 -14.89 6.94
N CYS A 157 2.04 -16.10 7.40
CA CYS A 157 1.97 -16.49 8.81
C CYS A 157 3.27 -17.20 9.21
N ALA A 158 3.30 -17.96 10.30
CA ALA A 158 4.52 -18.65 10.71
C ALA A 158 4.96 -19.74 9.71
N GLY A 159 4.08 -20.63 9.29
CA GLY A 159 4.41 -21.78 8.44
C GLY A 159 3.50 -21.95 7.21
N GLY A 160 2.78 -20.92 6.78
CA GLY A 160 2.00 -20.91 5.54
C GLY A 160 0.59 -21.52 5.62
N VAL A 161 0.13 -22.02 6.78
CA VAL A 161 -1.22 -22.63 6.92
C VAL A 161 -2.29 -21.56 7.16
N ARG A 162 -2.07 -20.67 8.13
CA ARG A 162 -3.00 -19.59 8.47
C ARG A 162 -3.13 -18.60 7.32
N SER A 163 -2.03 -18.23 6.70
CA SER A 163 -2.01 -17.31 5.55
C SER A 163 -2.75 -17.88 4.34
N ALA A 164 -2.60 -19.18 4.04
CA ALA A 164 -3.39 -19.82 2.99
C ALA A 164 -4.91 -19.78 3.28
N ARG A 165 -5.31 -19.98 4.54
CA ARG A 165 -6.71 -19.86 4.95
C ARG A 165 -7.19 -18.41 4.90
N ALA A 166 -6.33 -17.45 5.30
CA ALA A 166 -6.61 -16.02 5.21
C ALA A 166 -6.83 -15.59 3.75
N CYS A 167 -5.96 -15.98 2.82
CA CYS A 167 -6.12 -15.71 1.40
C CYS A 167 -7.45 -16.26 0.85
N LYS A 168 -7.81 -17.50 1.20
CA LYS A 168 -9.10 -18.08 0.81
C LYS A 168 -10.30 -17.29 1.38
N LYS A 169 -10.20 -16.81 2.63
CA LYS A 169 -11.25 -16.00 3.25
C LYS A 169 -11.33 -14.64 2.57
N MET A 170 -10.19 -13.97 2.31
CA MET A 170 -10.12 -12.70 1.61
C MET A 170 -10.71 -12.81 0.20
N SER A 171 -10.37 -13.86 -0.55
CA SER A 171 -10.96 -14.12 -1.88
C SER A 171 -12.50 -14.20 -1.80
N LYS A 172 -13.06 -14.94 -0.83
CA LYS A 172 -14.52 -14.99 -0.61
C LYS A 172 -15.14 -13.65 -0.18
N MET A 173 -14.33 -12.74 0.37
CA MET A 173 -14.75 -11.38 0.74
C MET A 173 -14.62 -10.39 -0.44
N GLY A 174 -14.23 -10.84 -1.62
CA GLY A 174 -14.12 -10.04 -2.85
C GLY A 174 -12.76 -9.39 -3.08
N PHE A 175 -11.70 -9.82 -2.39
CA PHE A 175 -10.34 -9.39 -2.72
C PHE A 175 -9.89 -10.01 -4.03
N LYS A 176 -9.42 -9.18 -4.95
CA LYS A 176 -9.04 -9.62 -6.28
C LYS A 176 -7.75 -10.43 -6.29
N TYR A 177 -6.74 -9.98 -5.57
CA TYR A 177 -5.39 -10.54 -5.67
C TYR A 177 -4.78 -10.79 -4.30
N THR A 178 -4.61 -12.06 -3.94
CA THR A 178 -3.96 -12.49 -2.70
C THR A 178 -2.87 -13.49 -2.96
N VAL A 179 -1.70 -13.26 -2.40
CA VAL A 179 -0.50 -14.09 -2.57
C VAL A 179 -0.06 -14.62 -1.21
N ASP A 180 0.05 -15.94 -1.07
CA ASP A 180 0.43 -16.63 0.16
C ASP A 180 1.91 -17.03 0.13
N LEU A 181 2.65 -16.68 1.18
CA LEU A 181 4.01 -17.17 1.40
C LEU A 181 3.97 -18.62 1.93
N ALA A 182 4.23 -19.59 1.04
CA ALA A 182 4.10 -21.03 1.34
C ALA A 182 4.85 -21.50 2.59
N PRO A 183 6.17 -21.19 2.77
CA PRO A 183 6.91 -21.59 3.97
C PRO A 183 6.72 -20.62 5.14
N GLY A 184 5.93 -19.55 4.98
CA GLY A 184 5.66 -18.54 5.99
C GLY A 184 6.92 -17.82 6.49
N PHE A 185 6.80 -17.16 7.63
CA PHE A 185 7.89 -16.43 8.26
C PHE A 185 9.08 -17.33 8.69
N ASN A 186 8.81 -18.59 9.00
CA ASN A 186 9.88 -19.54 9.31
C ASN A 186 10.80 -19.74 8.10
N GLY A 187 10.24 -19.96 6.92
CA GLY A 187 11.01 -20.05 5.69
C GLY A 187 11.70 -18.74 5.32
N TRP A 188 11.07 -17.60 5.59
CA TRP A 188 11.67 -16.28 5.42
C TRP A 188 12.93 -16.11 6.27
N LYS A 189 12.87 -16.47 7.57
CA LYS A 189 14.03 -16.47 8.47
C LYS A 189 15.12 -17.43 8.03
N THR A 190 14.76 -18.66 7.69
CA THR A 190 15.72 -19.67 7.22
C THR A 190 16.45 -19.21 5.96
N ALA A 191 15.80 -18.44 5.09
CA ALA A 191 16.42 -17.84 3.90
C ALA A 191 17.28 -16.58 4.23
N GLY A 192 17.52 -16.24 5.48
CA GLY A 192 18.36 -15.10 5.90
C GLY A 192 17.82 -13.73 5.50
N LYS A 193 16.49 -13.58 5.37
CA LYS A 193 15.88 -12.35 4.90
C LYS A 193 15.68 -11.33 6.03
N ALA A 194 15.55 -10.04 5.65
CA ALA A 194 15.42 -8.93 6.59
C ALA A 194 14.22 -9.08 7.53
N ILE A 195 14.43 -8.75 8.80
CA ILE A 195 13.46 -8.80 9.88
C ILE A 195 13.60 -7.51 10.71
N GLU A 196 12.49 -6.93 11.11
CA GLU A 196 12.42 -5.88 12.13
C GLU A 196 11.69 -6.38 13.38
N LYS A 197 11.92 -5.70 14.53
CA LYS A 197 11.31 -6.00 15.84
C LYS A 197 10.51 -4.80 16.34
#